data_b9625203afcf52b3a4d2997987d48e1c
#
_entry.id   b9625203afcf52b3a4d2997987d48e1c
#
_cell.length_a   1.000
_cell.length_b   1.000
_cell.length_c   1.000
_cell.angle_alpha   90.00
_cell.angle_beta   90.00
_cell.angle_gamma   90.00
#
_symmetry.space_group_name_H-M   'P 1'
#
loop_
_entity.id
_entity.type
_entity.pdbx_description
1 polymer ?
#
loop_
_entity_poly.entity_id
_entity_poly.type
_entity_poly.pdbx_seq_one_letter_code
_entity_poly.pdbx_strand_id
1 'polypeptide(L)'
;MNIFKLSIKNLFYRPLSSLLSLLLLALGVSMISLLVLINSVVQDQMNNNLKGIDMVVGAKGSPLQLILSSVYHVDSPTGNISLKEARSIEKNPMVGYSVPLLYGDNYEGFRIVGTNEKFIDCLLYTSDAADE
;
A
#
# COMPACT_ATOMS: atom_id res chain seq x y z
N MET A 1 -48.01 -25.64 -11.63
CA MET A 1 -46.97 -26.39 -10.88
C MET A 1 -45.86 -25.41 -10.58
N ASN A 2 -45.68 -25.01 -9.32
CA ASN A 2 -44.71 -23.96 -8.98
C ASN A 2 -43.27 -24.51 -9.03
N ILE A 3 -42.47 -24.01 -9.98
CA ILE A 3 -41.05 -24.37 -10.20
C ILE A 3 -40.24 -24.25 -8.90
N PHE A 4 -40.55 -23.25 -8.08
CA PHE A 4 -39.93 -23.04 -6.77
C PHE A 4 -40.15 -24.21 -5.79
N LYS A 5 -41.39 -24.76 -5.75
CA LYS A 5 -41.71 -25.89 -4.87
C LYS A 5 -41.04 -27.18 -5.31
N LEU A 6 -40.86 -27.33 -6.63
CA LEU A 6 -40.17 -28.46 -7.23
C LEU A 6 -38.67 -28.41 -6.93
N SER A 7 -38.03 -27.23 -7.04
CA SER A 7 -36.63 -27.00 -6.72
C SER A 7 -36.30 -27.30 -5.26
N ILE A 8 -37.10 -26.82 -4.33
CA ILE A 8 -36.93 -27.05 -2.89
C ILE A 8 -37.07 -28.56 -2.58
N LYS A 9 -38.04 -29.24 -3.17
CA LYS A 9 -38.22 -30.68 -2.96
C LYS A 9 -37.07 -31.49 -3.51
N ASN A 10 -36.48 -31.08 -4.64
CA ASN A 10 -35.32 -31.72 -5.23
C ASN A 10 -34.03 -31.56 -4.35
N LEU A 11 -33.93 -30.40 -3.68
CA LEU A 11 -32.82 -30.12 -2.73
C LEU A 11 -32.80 -31.13 -1.59
N PHE A 12 -33.98 -31.46 -1.04
CA PHE A 12 -34.10 -32.44 0.05
C PHE A 12 -34.03 -33.89 -0.43
N TYR A 13 -34.24 -34.15 -1.70
CA TYR A 13 -34.22 -35.53 -2.24
C TYR A 13 -32.81 -36.03 -2.45
N ARG A 14 -31.79 -35.14 -2.67
CA ARG A 14 -30.35 -35.47 -2.80
C ARG A 14 -29.51 -34.56 -1.91
N PRO A 15 -29.52 -34.75 -0.60
CA PRO A 15 -28.91 -33.81 0.33
C PRO A 15 -27.40 -33.72 0.16
N LEU A 16 -26.71 -34.80 -0.15
CA LEU A 16 -25.25 -34.82 -0.33
C LEU A 16 -24.81 -33.99 -1.54
N SER A 17 -25.48 -34.13 -2.67
CA SER A 17 -25.19 -33.37 -3.90
C SER A 17 -25.51 -31.90 -3.74
N SER A 18 -26.62 -31.58 -3.05
CA SER A 18 -27.04 -30.23 -2.72
C SER A 18 -26.04 -29.53 -1.79
N LEU A 19 -25.58 -30.24 -0.77
CA LEU A 19 -24.60 -29.74 0.18
C LEU A 19 -23.26 -29.42 -0.53
N LEU A 20 -22.81 -30.32 -1.39
CA LEU A 20 -21.57 -30.13 -2.17
C LEU A 20 -21.67 -28.91 -3.10
N SER A 21 -22.78 -28.76 -3.79
CA SER A 21 -23.02 -27.61 -4.67
C SER A 21 -23.05 -26.29 -3.90
N LEU A 22 -23.69 -26.27 -2.72
CA LEU A 22 -23.75 -25.11 -1.86
C LEU A 22 -22.34 -24.74 -1.33
N LEU A 23 -21.56 -25.74 -0.96
CA LEU A 23 -20.20 -25.55 -0.48
C LEU A 23 -19.28 -24.98 -1.57
N LEU A 24 -19.38 -25.50 -2.80
CA LEU A 24 -18.64 -24.96 -3.95
C LEU A 24 -19.03 -23.53 -4.27
N LEU A 25 -20.31 -23.23 -4.23
CA LEU A 25 -20.82 -21.87 -4.45
C LEU A 25 -20.35 -20.90 -3.36
N ALA A 26 -20.42 -21.33 -2.10
CA ALA A 26 -19.92 -20.54 -0.97
C ALA A 26 -18.40 -20.27 -1.07
N LEU A 27 -17.63 -21.29 -1.45
CA LEU A 27 -16.19 -21.13 -1.69
C LEU A 27 -15.90 -20.14 -2.82
N GLY A 28 -16.63 -20.21 -3.93
CA GLY A 28 -16.48 -19.30 -5.06
C GLY A 28 -16.79 -17.85 -4.68
N VAL A 29 -17.90 -17.62 -4.00
CA VAL A 29 -18.29 -16.28 -3.53
C VAL A 29 -17.29 -15.75 -2.49
N SER A 30 -16.84 -16.61 -1.57
CA SER A 30 -15.85 -16.25 -0.55
C SER A 30 -14.52 -15.82 -1.17
N MET A 31 -14.06 -16.53 -2.20
CA MET A 31 -12.80 -16.20 -2.88
C MET A 31 -12.88 -14.86 -3.62
N ILE A 32 -14.01 -14.59 -4.30
CA ILE A 32 -14.22 -13.28 -4.95
C ILE A 32 -14.27 -12.16 -3.92
N SER A 33 -15.02 -12.34 -2.83
CA SER A 33 -15.12 -11.35 -1.75
C SER A 33 -13.77 -11.07 -1.12
N LEU A 34 -12.95 -12.09 -0.91
CA LEU A 34 -11.61 -11.96 -0.35
C LEU A 34 -10.69 -11.15 -1.29
N LEU A 35 -10.74 -11.39 -2.59
CA LEU A 35 -9.96 -10.62 -3.57
C LEU A 35 -10.36 -9.14 -3.60
N VAL A 36 -11.66 -8.85 -3.56
CA VAL A 36 -12.17 -7.46 -3.52
C VAL A 36 -11.71 -6.77 -2.24
N LEU A 37 -11.80 -7.46 -1.10
CA LEU A 37 -11.39 -6.92 0.19
C LEU A 37 -9.87 -6.66 0.24
N ILE A 38 -9.05 -7.58 -0.23
CA ILE A 38 -7.60 -7.36 -0.31
C ILE A 38 -7.29 -6.15 -1.19
N ASN A 39 -7.93 -6.05 -2.36
CA ASN A 39 -7.70 -4.93 -3.26
C ASN A 39 -8.06 -3.58 -2.62
N SER A 40 -9.18 -3.48 -1.90
CA SER A 40 -9.56 -2.26 -1.20
C SER A 40 -8.59 -1.90 -0.08
N VAL A 41 -8.19 -2.87 0.74
CA VAL A 41 -7.23 -2.64 1.83
C VAL A 41 -5.87 -2.20 1.29
N VAL A 42 -5.38 -2.83 0.21
CA VAL A 42 -4.10 -2.43 -0.40
C VAL A 42 -4.18 -1.01 -0.97
N GLN A 43 -5.26 -0.64 -1.64
CA GLN A 43 -5.44 0.72 -2.17
C GLN A 43 -5.51 1.76 -1.05
N ASP A 44 -6.24 1.48 0.02
CA ASP A 44 -6.36 2.39 1.17
C ASP A 44 -5.01 2.57 1.87
N GLN A 45 -4.26 1.49 2.06
CA GLN A 45 -2.91 1.54 2.62
C GLN A 45 -1.94 2.35 1.74
N MET A 46 -1.98 2.13 0.42
CA MET A 46 -1.16 2.90 -0.52
C MET A 46 -1.50 4.38 -0.47
N ASN A 47 -2.78 4.73 -0.49
CA ASN A 47 -3.22 6.12 -0.44
C ASN A 47 -2.84 6.79 0.90
N ASN A 48 -2.95 6.08 2.01
CA ASN A 48 -2.58 6.61 3.32
C ASN A 48 -1.07 6.83 3.45
N ASN A 49 -0.26 5.91 2.94
CA ASN A 49 1.20 6.04 2.96
C ASN A 49 1.73 7.18 2.05
N LEU A 50 0.95 7.59 1.04
CA LEU A 50 1.29 8.69 0.14
C LEU A 50 0.74 10.05 0.60
N LYS A 51 -0.09 10.08 1.65
CA LYS A 51 -0.61 11.35 2.18
C LYS A 51 0.54 12.25 2.64
N GLY A 52 0.54 13.48 2.15
CA GLY A 52 1.58 14.47 2.47
C GLY A 52 2.86 14.37 1.64
N ILE A 53 2.93 13.43 0.66
CA ILE A 53 4.05 13.31 -0.27
C ILE A 53 3.56 13.64 -1.68
N ASP A 54 3.83 14.86 -2.14
CA ASP A 54 3.43 15.29 -3.48
C ASP A 54 4.41 14.82 -4.57
N MET A 55 5.71 14.75 -4.22
CA MET A 55 6.75 14.39 -5.18
C MET A 55 7.95 13.72 -4.50
N VAL A 56 8.50 12.74 -5.17
CA VAL A 56 9.76 12.09 -4.78
C VAL A 56 10.81 12.37 -5.84
N VAL A 57 11.98 12.82 -5.41
CA VAL A 57 13.12 13.12 -6.28
C VAL A 57 14.31 12.26 -5.87
N GLY A 58 14.90 11.58 -6.85
CA GLY A 58 16.05 10.71 -6.61
C GLY A 58 16.91 10.55 -7.87
N ALA A 59 17.93 9.72 -7.78
CA ALA A 59 18.79 9.41 -8.92
C ALA A 59 17.98 8.75 -10.05
N LYS A 60 18.42 8.98 -11.29
CA LYS A 60 17.80 8.41 -12.48
C LYS A 60 17.83 6.88 -12.45
N GLY A 61 16.66 6.26 -12.50
CA GLY A 61 16.51 4.81 -12.47
C GLY A 61 15.05 4.40 -12.60
N SER A 62 14.67 3.27 -11.99
CA SER A 62 13.29 2.79 -12.00
C SER A 62 12.41 3.65 -11.09
N PRO A 63 11.29 4.23 -11.58
CA PRO A 63 10.35 4.98 -10.76
C PRO A 63 9.76 4.14 -9.63
N LEU A 64 9.50 2.85 -9.89
CA LEU A 64 8.98 1.94 -8.88
C LEU A 64 9.99 1.73 -7.74
N GLN A 65 11.25 1.51 -8.06
CA GLN A 65 12.31 1.34 -7.06
C GLN A 65 12.51 2.62 -6.24
N LEU A 66 12.38 3.80 -6.86
CA LEU A 66 12.46 5.07 -6.18
C LEU A 66 11.35 5.22 -5.14
N ILE A 67 10.10 4.87 -5.49
CA ILE A 67 8.97 4.91 -4.56
C ILE A 67 9.14 3.88 -3.44
N LEU A 68 9.52 2.63 -3.78
CA LEU A 68 9.71 1.58 -2.78
C LEU A 68 10.80 1.92 -1.78
N SER A 69 11.88 2.56 -2.22
CA SER A 69 12.96 2.95 -1.32
C SER A 69 12.63 4.18 -0.48
N SER A 70 12.01 5.22 -1.06
CA SER A 70 11.82 6.50 -0.39
C SER A 70 10.55 6.58 0.48
N VAL A 71 9.47 5.92 0.08
CA VAL A 71 8.18 5.95 0.77
C VAL A 71 7.98 4.73 1.66
N TYR A 72 8.26 3.55 1.12
CA TYR A 72 8.05 2.30 1.84
C TYR A 72 9.28 1.78 2.59
N HIS A 73 10.46 2.35 2.35
CA HIS A 73 11.74 1.95 2.94
C HIS A 73 12.09 0.45 2.77
N VAL A 74 11.56 -0.19 1.73
CA VAL A 74 11.68 -1.65 1.51
C VAL A 74 12.93 -2.00 0.71
N ASP A 75 13.35 -1.13 -0.22
CA ASP A 75 14.46 -1.39 -1.15
C ASP A 75 15.57 -0.34 -1.03
N SER A 76 16.69 -0.60 -1.69
CA SER A 76 17.78 0.36 -1.79
C SER A 76 17.51 1.39 -2.88
N PRO A 77 17.87 2.67 -2.68
CA PRO A 77 17.69 3.69 -3.69
C PRO A 77 18.53 3.38 -4.95
N THR A 78 18.07 3.83 -6.10
CA THR A 78 18.75 3.65 -7.40
C THR A 78 20.09 4.36 -7.50
N GLY A 79 20.38 5.25 -6.56
CA GLY A 79 21.62 6.04 -6.49
C GLY A 79 21.40 7.33 -5.69
N ASN A 80 22.41 8.18 -5.67
CA ASN A 80 22.40 9.45 -4.96
C ASN A 80 22.24 10.63 -5.93
N ILE A 81 21.58 11.69 -5.47
CA ILE A 81 21.58 13.00 -6.11
C ILE A 81 22.65 13.88 -5.45
N SER A 82 23.18 14.85 -6.21
CA SER A 82 24.17 15.77 -5.64
C SER A 82 23.50 16.74 -4.64
N LEU A 83 24.24 17.11 -3.59
CA LEU A 83 23.75 18.07 -2.60
C LEU A 83 23.37 19.43 -3.23
N LYS A 84 24.05 19.80 -4.32
CA LYS A 84 23.73 21.04 -5.06
C LYS A 84 22.36 20.97 -5.73
N GLU A 85 22.05 19.84 -6.34
CA GLU A 85 20.73 19.59 -6.97
C GLU A 85 19.64 19.57 -5.90
N ALA A 86 19.83 18.83 -4.80
CA ALA A 86 18.87 18.80 -3.70
C ALA A 86 18.58 20.20 -3.16
N ARG A 87 19.61 21.03 -2.89
CA ARG A 87 19.43 22.40 -2.44
C ARG A 87 18.80 23.33 -3.50
N SER A 88 18.99 23.08 -4.78
CA SER A 88 18.37 23.87 -5.82
C SER A 88 16.85 23.61 -5.89
N ILE A 89 16.44 22.38 -5.64
CA ILE A 89 15.03 21.99 -5.56
C ILE A 89 14.38 22.60 -4.31
N GLU A 90 15.03 22.51 -3.17
CA GLU A 90 14.55 23.11 -1.91
C GLU A 90 14.33 24.63 -2.01
N LYS A 91 15.17 25.33 -2.76
CA LYS A 91 15.06 26.78 -2.97
C LYS A 91 14.00 27.19 -3.99
N ASN A 92 13.37 26.25 -4.67
CA ASN A 92 12.34 26.56 -5.65
C ASN A 92 11.08 27.10 -4.91
N PRO A 93 10.54 28.26 -5.27
CA PRO A 93 9.38 28.86 -4.61
C PRO A 93 8.09 28.01 -4.73
N MET A 94 8.07 27.03 -5.62
CA MET A 94 6.96 26.09 -5.76
C MET A 94 7.04 24.92 -4.75
N VAL A 95 8.17 24.76 -4.07
CA VAL A 95 8.39 23.68 -3.08
C VAL A 95 8.12 24.26 -1.68
N GLY A 96 7.08 23.80 -1.03
CA GLY A 96 6.72 24.24 0.32
C GLY A 96 7.74 23.78 1.36
N TYR A 97 8.10 22.51 1.34
CA TYR A 97 9.18 21.93 2.13
C TYR A 97 9.73 20.67 1.48
N SER A 98 10.95 20.33 1.80
CA SER A 98 11.60 19.12 1.35
C SER A 98 12.16 18.33 2.53
N VAL A 99 12.13 17.02 2.42
CA VAL A 99 12.64 16.08 3.42
C VAL A 99 13.73 15.25 2.76
N PRO A 100 15.01 15.49 3.06
CA PRO A 100 16.10 14.68 2.55
C PRO A 100 16.13 13.34 3.27
N LEU A 101 16.28 12.26 2.50
CA LEU A 101 16.51 10.90 3.01
C LEU A 101 17.88 10.43 2.57
N LEU A 102 18.73 10.14 3.54
CA LEU A 102 20.06 9.58 3.33
C LEU A 102 20.09 8.16 3.90
N TYR A 103 20.29 7.18 3.05
CA TYR A 103 20.39 5.80 3.48
C TYR A 103 21.83 5.45 3.82
N GLY A 104 22.04 5.05 5.07
CA GLY A 104 23.29 4.54 5.58
C GLY A 104 23.39 3.02 5.53
N ASP A 105 24.37 2.51 6.27
CA ASP A 105 24.56 1.08 6.45
C ASP A 105 23.51 0.47 7.39
N ASN A 106 23.45 -0.86 7.46
CA ASN A 106 22.57 -1.58 8.37
C ASN A 106 23.26 -1.83 9.71
N TYR A 107 22.55 -1.61 10.79
CA TYR A 107 23.01 -1.97 12.13
C TYR A 107 22.02 -2.96 12.74
N GLU A 108 22.50 -4.15 13.11
CA GLU A 108 21.70 -5.24 13.71
C GLU A 108 20.38 -5.58 12.94
N GLY A 109 20.41 -5.46 11.60
CA GLY A 109 19.23 -5.72 10.76
C GLY A 109 18.30 -4.51 10.57
N PHE A 110 18.58 -3.39 11.24
CA PHE A 110 17.86 -2.13 11.06
C PHE A 110 18.61 -1.21 10.11
N ARG A 111 17.87 -0.61 9.18
CA ARG A 111 18.43 0.35 8.24
C ARG A 111 18.59 1.72 8.91
N ILE A 112 19.78 2.31 8.79
CA ILE A 112 20.04 3.67 9.27
C ILE A 112 19.59 4.65 8.19
N VAL A 113 18.69 5.57 8.57
CA VAL A 113 18.21 6.64 7.69
C VAL A 113 18.52 7.99 8.33
N GLY A 114 19.35 8.78 7.65
CA GLY A 114 19.60 10.18 8.00
C GLY A 114 18.52 11.08 7.39
N THR A 115 17.93 11.96 8.19
CA THR A 115 16.88 12.87 7.77
C THR A 115 16.88 14.15 8.61
N ASN A 116 15.93 15.05 8.40
CA ASN A 116 15.71 16.25 9.19
C ASN A 116 14.51 16.10 10.13
N GLU A 117 14.34 17.06 11.06
CA GLU A 117 13.23 17.08 12.03
C GLU A 117 11.85 17.07 11.36
N LYS A 118 11.72 17.68 10.18
CA LYS A 118 10.47 17.74 9.41
C LYS A 118 9.95 16.35 8.99
N PHE A 119 10.82 15.37 8.93
CA PHE A 119 10.41 13.98 8.65
C PHE A 119 9.54 13.41 9.76
N ILE A 120 9.91 13.70 11.01
CA ILE A 120 9.18 13.21 12.18
C ILE A 120 7.81 13.91 12.25
N ASP A 121 7.75 15.21 11.99
CA ASP A 121 6.49 15.96 11.96
C ASP A 121 5.55 15.44 10.85
N CYS A 122 6.10 15.12 9.68
CA CYS A 122 5.33 14.55 8.58
C CYS A 122 4.78 13.16 8.93
N LEU A 123 5.57 12.30 9.59
CA LEU A 123 5.14 10.97 10.03
C LEU A 123 4.08 11.04 11.15
N LEU A 124 4.25 11.92 12.12
CA LEU A 124 3.28 12.11 13.21
C LEU A 124 1.94 12.59 12.67
N TYR A 125 1.94 13.54 11.74
CA TYR A 125 0.71 14.04 11.13
C TYR A 125 -0.03 12.95 10.32
N THR A 126 0.69 12.04 9.68
CA THR A 126 0.08 10.90 8.96
C THR A 126 -0.44 9.82 9.90
N SER A 127 0.17 9.65 11.08
CA SER A 127 -0.27 8.67 12.08
C SER A 127 -1.52 9.11 12.84
N ASP A 128 -1.60 10.39 13.23
CA ASP A 128 -2.78 10.94 13.91
C ASP A 128 -4.03 10.96 13.01
N ALA A 129 -3.85 11.09 11.69
CA ALA A 129 -4.95 11.03 10.74
C ALA A 129 -5.49 9.60 10.48
N ALA A 130 -4.83 8.57 10.98
CA ALA A 130 -5.24 7.18 10.85
C ALA A 130 -6.04 6.66 12.06
N ASP A 131 -6.05 7.41 13.18
CA ASP A 131 -6.76 7.06 14.42
C ASP A 131 -8.14 7.76 14.57
N GLU A 132 -8.56 8.58 13.59
CA GLU A 132 -9.92 9.13 13.47
C GLU A 132 -10.72 8.39 12.37
#